data_72b34c2f6d48ac7a8b11410eba247ac9
#
_entry.id   72b34c2f6d48ac7a8b11410eba247ac9
#
_cell.length_a   1.000
_cell.length_b   1.000
_cell.length_c   1.000
_cell.angle_alpha   90.00
_cell.angle_beta   90.00
_cell.angle_gamma   90.00
#
_symmetry.space_group_name_H-M   'P 1'
#
loop_
_entity.id
_entity.type
_entity.pdbx_description
1 polymer ?
#
loop_
_entity_poly.entity_id
_entity_poly.type
_entity_poly.pdbx_seq_one_letter_code
_entity_poly.pdbx_strand_id
1 'polypeptide(L)'
;MSIRLCVVLCFGCALVGLGAGFATAQQSGNATPAKQGVLKAADVGDKLFPDKVFFRGQSATVQGRNSGGVRYADGFLVMAALVDSSGYSSGLKEKYQGFLINEVPIEIGGQTLKPGQYGFGFLEGNKFVVMDVAANDVLQASSTKDAELKRPVPLQVVEEGGKYRLYKGREYVEFSRGK
;
A
#
# COMPACT_ATOMS: atom_id res chain seq x y z
N MET A 1 46.21 5.07 70.86
CA MET A 1 45.81 4.18 72.04
C MET A 1 44.78 3.17 71.55
N SER A 2 45.24 1.93 71.50
CA SER A 2 44.49 0.63 71.55
C SER A 2 43.42 0.39 70.53
N ILE A 3 43.74 -0.40 69.54
CA ILE A 3 43.55 -1.89 69.47
C ILE A 3 42.08 -2.36 69.67
N ARG A 4 41.45 -2.89 68.65
CA ARG A 4 41.10 -4.30 68.62
C ARG A 4 40.57 -4.78 67.23
N LEU A 5 41.33 -5.67 66.73
CA LEU A 5 41.09 -6.68 65.70
C LEU A 5 39.88 -7.53 66.05
N CYS A 6 38.97 -7.73 65.12
CA CYS A 6 38.04 -8.87 65.17
C CYS A 6 37.87 -9.41 63.74
N VAL A 7 38.52 -10.52 63.54
CA VAL A 7 38.34 -11.44 62.42
C VAL A 7 37.05 -12.24 62.63
N VAL A 8 36.13 -12.24 61.73
CA VAL A 8 35.10 -13.24 61.63
C VAL A 8 35.08 -13.79 60.21
N LEU A 9 35.56 -15.02 60.12
CA LEU A 9 35.29 -15.93 58.99
C LEU A 9 33.81 -16.29 58.99
N CYS A 10 33.12 -16.18 57.84
CA CYS A 10 31.98 -17.04 57.58
C CYS A 10 31.75 -17.23 56.08
N PHE A 11 32.01 -18.44 55.70
CA PHE A 11 31.22 -19.31 54.81
C PHE A 11 30.75 -18.75 53.47
N GLY A 12 31.25 -19.44 52.45
CA GLY A 12 30.80 -19.40 51.08
C GLY A 12 29.35 -19.84 50.89
N CYS A 13 28.72 -19.17 49.99
CA CYS A 13 27.53 -19.67 49.33
C CYS A 13 27.73 -19.45 47.84
N ALA A 14 28.10 -20.49 47.14
CA ALA A 14 28.15 -20.52 45.67
C ALA A 14 26.71 -20.57 45.18
N LEU A 15 26.18 -19.44 44.71
CA LEU A 15 24.97 -19.36 43.95
C LEU A 15 25.31 -19.57 42.47
N VAL A 16 25.11 -20.81 42.03
CA VAL A 16 25.06 -21.17 40.60
C VAL A 16 23.80 -20.52 39.99
N GLY A 17 23.98 -19.35 39.36
CA GLY A 17 22.92 -18.72 38.55
C GLY A 17 22.77 -19.50 37.24
N LEU A 18 21.71 -20.27 37.09
CA LEU A 18 21.25 -20.75 35.80
C LEU A 18 20.76 -19.55 35.00
N GLY A 19 21.62 -19.01 34.13
CA GLY A 19 21.23 -18.08 33.08
C GLY A 19 20.42 -18.82 32.05
N ALA A 20 19.08 -18.73 32.13
CA ALA A 20 18.20 -19.12 31.04
C ALA A 20 18.41 -18.11 29.89
N GLY A 21 19.27 -18.46 28.95
CA GLY A 21 19.42 -17.74 27.68
C GLY A 21 18.13 -17.87 26.89
N PHE A 22 17.36 -16.80 26.85
CA PHE A 22 16.29 -16.68 25.85
C PHE A 22 16.93 -16.57 24.46
N ALA A 23 17.07 -17.70 23.78
CA ALA A 23 17.37 -17.72 22.37
C ALA A 23 16.16 -17.15 21.63
N THR A 24 16.20 -15.87 21.26
CA THR A 24 15.30 -15.32 20.25
C THR A 24 15.63 -16.01 18.94
N ALA A 25 14.83 -16.97 18.57
CA ALA A 25 14.86 -17.54 17.23
C ALA A 25 14.44 -16.43 16.26
N GLN A 26 15.44 -15.78 15.63
CA GLN A 26 15.22 -15.01 14.41
C GLN A 26 14.83 -16.01 13.32
N GLN A 27 13.53 -16.12 13.08
CA GLN A 27 13.03 -16.71 11.84
C GLN A 27 13.43 -15.78 10.70
N SER A 28 14.63 -15.98 10.15
CA SER A 28 14.96 -15.54 8.82
C SER A 28 14.16 -16.41 7.84
N GLY A 29 12.90 -16.04 7.63
CA GLY A 29 12.13 -16.55 6.53
C GLY A 29 12.87 -16.20 5.24
N ASN A 30 13.41 -17.19 4.54
CA ASN A 30 13.84 -17.07 3.16
C ASN A 30 12.61 -16.76 2.28
N ALA A 31 12.14 -15.52 2.33
CA ALA A 31 11.20 -15.01 1.35
C ALA A 31 11.97 -14.90 0.05
N THR A 32 11.68 -15.77 -0.90
CA THR A 32 12.12 -15.62 -2.29
C THR A 32 11.81 -14.19 -2.69
N PRO A 33 12.77 -13.38 -3.17
CA PRO A 33 12.50 -11.99 -3.53
C PRO A 33 11.38 -11.97 -4.56
N ALA A 34 10.28 -11.35 -4.20
CA ALA A 34 9.10 -11.29 -5.05
C ALA A 34 9.46 -10.49 -6.31
N LYS A 35 9.17 -11.06 -7.48
CA LYS A 35 9.57 -10.52 -8.79
C LYS A 35 9.03 -9.08 -8.95
N GLN A 36 9.94 -8.15 -9.26
CA GLN A 36 9.59 -6.79 -9.67
C GLN A 36 8.71 -6.81 -10.92
N GLY A 37 7.79 -5.87 -11.04
CA GLY A 37 6.99 -5.65 -12.24
C GLY A 37 5.52 -5.35 -11.95
N VAL A 38 4.75 -5.33 -13.02
CA VAL A 38 3.31 -5.13 -12.97
C VAL A 38 2.63 -6.35 -12.34
N LEU A 39 1.75 -6.09 -11.41
CA LEU A 39 0.91 -7.08 -10.72
C LEU A 39 -0.49 -7.07 -11.34
N LYS A 40 -0.97 -8.25 -11.69
CA LYS A 40 -2.34 -8.47 -12.20
C LYS A 40 -3.32 -8.68 -11.05
N ALA A 41 -4.60 -8.67 -11.35
CA ALA A 41 -5.66 -8.93 -10.37
C ALA A 41 -5.46 -10.25 -9.58
N ALA A 42 -4.93 -11.28 -10.22
CA ALA A 42 -4.63 -12.56 -9.56
C ALA A 42 -3.47 -12.47 -8.53
N ASP A 43 -2.63 -11.45 -8.65
CA ASP A 43 -1.50 -11.22 -7.73
C ASP A 43 -1.86 -10.27 -6.60
N VAL A 44 -2.78 -9.35 -6.85
CA VAL A 44 -3.16 -8.25 -5.93
C VAL A 44 -4.45 -8.60 -5.18
N GLY A 45 -5.51 -8.96 -5.87
CA GLY A 45 -6.87 -9.15 -5.39
C GLY A 45 -6.98 -9.63 -3.94
N ASP A 46 -7.46 -10.83 -3.75
CA ASP A 46 -7.70 -11.41 -2.42
C ASP A 46 -6.41 -11.72 -1.62
N LYS A 47 -5.24 -11.44 -2.19
CA LYS A 47 -3.94 -11.74 -1.55
C LYS A 47 -3.32 -10.55 -0.83
N LEU A 48 -3.48 -9.36 -1.37
CA LEU A 48 -2.80 -8.14 -0.90
C LEU A 48 -3.80 -7.05 -0.49
N PHE A 49 -4.98 -7.00 -1.12
CA PHE A 49 -6.05 -6.10 -0.71
C PHE A 49 -6.94 -6.74 0.36
N PRO A 50 -7.40 -5.97 1.34
CA PRO A 50 -8.45 -6.43 2.25
C PRO A 50 -9.79 -6.50 1.52
N ASP A 51 -10.70 -7.37 1.98
CA ASP A 51 -12.06 -7.51 1.42
C ASP A 51 -12.87 -6.21 1.46
N LYS A 52 -12.59 -5.37 2.45
CA LYS A 52 -13.24 -4.08 2.68
C LYS A 52 -12.22 -3.01 3.03
N VAL A 53 -12.46 -1.82 2.54
CA VAL A 53 -11.71 -0.61 2.88
C VAL A 53 -12.63 0.43 3.50
N PHE A 54 -12.09 1.27 4.38
CA PHE A 54 -12.85 2.34 5.00
C PHE A 54 -12.57 3.66 4.27
N PHE A 55 -13.64 4.35 3.93
CA PHE A 55 -13.56 5.64 3.29
C PHE A 55 -14.72 6.53 3.80
N ARG A 56 -14.39 7.73 4.29
CA ARG A 56 -15.35 8.67 4.88
C ARG A 56 -16.30 8.04 5.92
N GLY A 57 -15.74 7.23 6.81
CA GLY A 57 -16.50 6.61 7.91
C GLY A 57 -17.39 5.44 7.52
N GLN A 58 -17.36 5.00 6.26
CA GLN A 58 -18.11 3.85 5.76
C GLN A 58 -17.18 2.81 5.17
N SER A 59 -17.61 1.55 5.16
CA SER A 59 -16.88 0.48 4.49
C SER A 59 -17.37 0.29 3.05
N ALA A 60 -16.44 0.08 2.12
CA ALA A 60 -16.71 -0.34 0.75
C ALA A 60 -16.08 -1.70 0.50
N THR A 61 -16.80 -2.58 -0.18
CA THR A 61 -16.26 -3.88 -0.59
C THR A 61 -15.29 -3.69 -1.75
N VAL A 62 -14.12 -4.30 -1.65
CA VAL A 62 -13.10 -4.28 -2.70
C VAL A 62 -13.45 -5.30 -3.78
N GLN A 63 -13.36 -4.87 -5.02
CA GLN A 63 -13.55 -5.75 -6.17
C GLN A 63 -12.20 -6.37 -6.57
N GLY A 64 -11.74 -7.41 -5.89
CA GLY A 64 -10.43 -8.02 -6.07
C GLY A 64 -10.11 -8.42 -7.52
N ARG A 65 -11.10 -8.81 -8.33
CA ARG A 65 -10.94 -9.12 -9.76
C ARG A 65 -10.64 -7.88 -10.61
N ASN A 66 -10.99 -6.70 -10.13
CA ASN A 66 -10.77 -5.40 -10.76
C ASN A 66 -9.68 -4.65 -9.99
N SER A 67 -8.51 -5.26 -9.90
CA SER A 67 -7.34 -4.73 -9.22
C SER A 67 -6.08 -4.89 -10.07
N GLY A 68 -5.05 -4.16 -9.71
CA GLY A 68 -3.74 -4.25 -10.31
C GLY A 68 -2.73 -3.41 -9.52
N GLY A 69 -1.46 -3.51 -9.87
CA GLY A 69 -0.45 -2.77 -9.14
C GLY A 69 0.93 -2.90 -9.75
N VAL A 70 1.90 -2.42 -9.00
CA VAL A 70 3.33 -2.49 -9.32
C VAL A 70 4.08 -2.92 -8.07
N ARG A 71 5.02 -3.83 -8.25
CA ARG A 71 6.05 -4.14 -7.25
C ARG A 71 7.37 -3.55 -7.73
N TYR A 72 7.95 -2.69 -6.94
CA TYR A 72 9.28 -2.13 -7.21
C TYR A 72 10.40 -3.08 -6.80
N ALA A 73 11.64 -2.80 -7.27
CA ALA A 73 12.81 -3.64 -7.01
C ALA A 73 13.14 -3.82 -5.52
N ASP A 74 12.81 -2.84 -4.70
CA ASP A 74 12.96 -2.87 -3.24
C ASP A 74 11.80 -3.55 -2.51
N GLY A 75 10.84 -4.11 -3.26
CA GLY A 75 9.70 -4.85 -2.73
C GLY A 75 8.47 -4.02 -2.41
N PHE A 76 8.57 -2.68 -2.37
CA PHE A 76 7.43 -1.80 -2.11
C PHE A 76 6.37 -1.86 -3.22
N LEU A 77 5.14 -1.58 -2.83
CA LEU A 77 3.96 -1.77 -3.65
C LEU A 77 3.24 -0.44 -3.93
N VAL A 78 2.66 -0.38 -5.11
CA VAL A 78 1.56 0.54 -5.44
C VAL A 78 0.44 -0.31 -6.00
N MET A 79 -0.73 -0.25 -5.39
CA MET A 79 -1.86 -1.12 -5.73
C MET A 79 -3.14 -0.31 -5.82
N ALA A 80 -3.98 -0.67 -6.78
CA ALA A 80 -5.30 -0.09 -6.96
C ALA A 80 -6.35 -1.17 -7.16
N ALA A 81 -7.56 -0.92 -6.66
CA ALA A 81 -8.71 -1.80 -6.89
C ALA A 81 -9.98 -0.95 -7.03
N LEU A 82 -10.94 -1.40 -7.83
CA LEU A 82 -12.28 -0.82 -7.80
C LEU A 82 -12.99 -1.22 -6.51
N VAL A 83 -13.92 -0.39 -6.08
CA VAL A 83 -14.74 -0.63 -4.89
C VAL A 83 -16.22 -0.56 -5.22
N ASP A 84 -17.04 -1.21 -4.42
CA ASP A 84 -18.48 -1.01 -4.45
C ASP A 84 -18.83 0.24 -3.63
N SER A 85 -19.10 1.32 -4.35
CA SER A 85 -19.50 2.61 -3.77
C SER A 85 -21.02 2.79 -3.64
N SER A 86 -21.81 1.73 -3.77
CA SER A 86 -23.29 1.79 -3.78
C SER A 86 -23.88 2.42 -2.52
N GLY A 87 -23.21 2.27 -1.38
CA GLY A 87 -23.62 2.87 -0.08
C GLY A 87 -23.35 4.37 0.08
N TYR A 88 -22.66 5.00 -0.88
CA TYR A 88 -22.28 6.42 -0.78
C TYR A 88 -23.27 7.33 -1.51
N SER A 89 -23.27 8.63 -1.17
CA SER A 89 -24.07 9.64 -1.84
C SER A 89 -23.69 9.77 -3.33
N SER A 90 -24.63 10.23 -4.17
CA SER A 90 -24.42 10.35 -5.62
C SER A 90 -23.15 11.11 -5.99
N GLY A 91 -22.95 12.31 -5.42
CA GLY A 91 -21.77 13.11 -5.70
C GLY A 91 -20.45 12.49 -5.23
N LEU A 92 -20.49 11.60 -4.21
CA LEU A 92 -19.30 10.91 -3.79
C LEU A 92 -19.02 9.67 -4.65
N LYS A 93 -20.06 8.96 -5.10
CA LYS A 93 -19.92 7.82 -6.04
C LYS A 93 -19.22 8.20 -7.34
N GLU A 94 -19.48 9.40 -7.85
CA GLU A 94 -18.82 9.90 -9.06
C GLU A 94 -17.31 9.99 -8.87
N LYS A 95 -16.86 10.45 -7.70
CA LYS A 95 -15.44 10.62 -7.36
C LYS A 95 -14.79 9.36 -6.80
N TYR A 96 -15.52 8.58 -5.99
CA TYR A 96 -15.00 7.41 -5.30
C TYR A 96 -15.34 6.13 -6.06
N GLN A 97 -14.49 5.79 -7.01
CA GLN A 97 -14.66 4.63 -7.89
C GLN A 97 -13.70 3.49 -7.53
N GLY A 98 -12.58 3.82 -6.91
CA GLY A 98 -11.58 2.85 -6.52
C GLY A 98 -10.76 3.32 -5.33
N PHE A 99 -9.92 2.44 -4.85
CA PHE A 99 -9.02 2.64 -3.71
C PHE A 99 -7.59 2.37 -4.15
N LEU A 100 -6.68 3.26 -3.78
CA LEU A 100 -5.27 3.24 -4.08
C LEU A 100 -4.48 3.13 -2.78
N ILE A 101 -3.51 2.23 -2.75
CA ILE A 101 -2.53 2.10 -1.67
C ILE A 101 -1.15 2.25 -2.29
N ASN A 102 -0.38 3.23 -1.86
CA ASN A 102 1.01 3.40 -2.27
C ASN A 102 1.93 3.41 -1.05
N GLU A 103 2.89 2.51 -1.04
CA GLU A 103 3.88 2.39 0.04
C GLU A 103 5.09 3.32 -0.16
N VAL A 104 5.21 3.91 -1.33
CA VAL A 104 6.26 4.87 -1.71
C VAL A 104 5.64 6.12 -2.32
N PRO A 105 6.34 7.27 -2.32
CA PRO A 105 5.88 8.43 -3.06
C PRO A 105 5.70 8.08 -4.55
N ILE A 106 4.65 8.58 -5.17
CA ILE A 106 4.43 8.45 -6.61
C ILE A 106 4.15 9.83 -7.22
N GLU A 107 4.59 9.99 -8.46
CA GLU A 107 4.34 11.20 -9.26
C GLU A 107 3.16 10.93 -10.19
N ILE A 108 2.13 11.77 -10.12
CA ILE A 108 0.95 11.72 -11.00
C ILE A 108 0.71 13.13 -11.54
N GLY A 109 0.72 13.31 -12.87
CA GLY A 109 0.48 14.62 -13.47
C GLY A 109 1.45 15.72 -13.00
N GLY A 110 2.68 15.37 -12.68
CA GLY A 110 3.69 16.31 -12.16
C GLY A 110 3.53 16.68 -10.68
N GLN A 111 2.63 16.02 -9.96
CA GLN A 111 2.41 16.21 -8.52
C GLN A 111 2.78 14.96 -7.75
N THR A 112 3.44 15.14 -6.60
CA THR A 112 3.83 14.03 -5.72
C THR A 112 2.68 13.64 -4.80
N LEU A 113 2.25 12.38 -4.87
CA LEU A 113 1.36 11.76 -3.89
C LEU A 113 2.20 11.02 -2.84
N LYS A 114 2.07 11.40 -1.59
CA LYS A 114 2.80 10.77 -0.46
C LYS A 114 2.32 9.32 -0.26
N PRO A 115 3.14 8.46 0.39
CA PRO A 115 2.69 7.14 0.80
C PRO A 115 1.40 7.21 1.62
N GLY A 116 0.45 6.32 1.34
CA GLY A 116 -0.84 6.34 2.03
C GLY A 116 -1.93 5.52 1.36
N GLN A 117 -3.14 5.78 1.81
CA GLN A 117 -4.37 5.16 1.33
C GLN A 117 -5.31 6.26 0.84
N TYR A 118 -5.86 6.06 -0.35
CA TYR A 118 -6.60 7.10 -1.06
C TYR A 118 -7.80 6.53 -1.81
N GLY A 119 -8.88 7.30 -1.87
CA GLY A 119 -9.90 7.09 -2.88
C GLY A 119 -9.50 7.72 -4.20
N PHE A 120 -9.93 7.18 -5.32
CA PHE A 120 -9.74 7.81 -6.62
C PHE A 120 -10.94 7.65 -7.54
N GLY A 121 -11.00 8.50 -8.55
CA GLY A 121 -11.98 8.41 -9.62
C GLY A 121 -11.53 9.09 -10.90
N PHE A 122 -12.09 8.60 -12.00
CA PHE A 122 -12.01 9.20 -13.33
C PHE A 122 -13.32 9.95 -13.59
N LEU A 123 -13.24 11.24 -13.79
CA LEU A 123 -14.38 12.13 -13.92
C LEU A 123 -14.54 12.60 -15.38
N GLU A 124 -15.72 13.10 -15.69
CA GLU A 124 -15.94 13.75 -16.98
C GLU A 124 -14.94 14.89 -17.24
N GLY A 125 -14.65 15.14 -18.51
CA GLY A 125 -13.69 16.14 -18.92
C GLY A 125 -12.23 15.72 -18.76
N ASN A 126 -11.94 14.41 -18.84
CA ASN A 126 -10.58 13.86 -18.76
C ASN A 126 -9.88 14.23 -17.44
N LYS A 127 -10.58 14.11 -16.35
CA LYS A 127 -10.06 14.40 -15.01
C LYS A 127 -9.85 13.12 -14.21
N PHE A 128 -8.71 13.02 -13.55
CA PHE A 128 -8.42 12.04 -12.51
C PHE A 128 -8.31 12.76 -11.18
N VAL A 129 -8.98 12.27 -10.16
CA VAL A 129 -8.95 12.83 -8.81
C VAL A 129 -8.50 11.78 -7.81
N VAL A 130 -7.67 12.21 -6.86
CA VAL A 130 -7.28 11.41 -5.69
C VAL A 130 -7.76 12.14 -4.44
N MET A 131 -8.36 11.39 -3.54
CA MET A 131 -8.92 11.91 -2.29
C MET A 131 -8.29 11.19 -1.10
N ASP A 132 -8.11 11.90 0.00
CA ASP A 132 -7.79 11.27 1.29
C ASP A 132 -8.98 10.44 1.81
N VAL A 133 -8.79 9.69 2.88
CA VAL A 133 -9.83 8.84 3.48
C VAL A 133 -11.00 9.62 4.08
N ALA A 134 -10.86 10.95 4.25
CA ALA A 134 -11.94 11.86 4.65
C ALA A 134 -12.70 12.44 3.46
N ALA A 135 -12.34 12.05 2.23
CA ALA A 135 -12.88 12.50 0.95
C ALA A 135 -12.53 13.94 0.58
N ASN A 136 -11.41 14.47 1.06
CA ASN A 136 -10.86 15.73 0.56
C ASN A 136 -10.02 15.45 -0.68
N ASP A 137 -10.18 16.27 -1.72
CA ASP A 137 -9.35 16.18 -2.93
C ASP A 137 -7.90 16.57 -2.58
N VAL A 138 -6.95 15.64 -2.74
CA VAL A 138 -5.52 15.87 -2.45
C VAL A 138 -4.67 16.00 -3.70
N LEU A 139 -5.16 15.49 -4.83
CA LEU A 139 -4.49 15.59 -6.11
C LEU A 139 -5.52 15.55 -7.25
N GLN A 140 -5.29 16.36 -8.27
CA GLN A 140 -6.03 16.29 -9.53
C GLN A 140 -5.03 16.26 -10.69
N ALA A 141 -5.29 15.39 -11.67
CA ALA A 141 -4.48 15.26 -12.87
C ALA A 141 -5.38 15.09 -14.10
N SER A 142 -4.82 15.29 -15.28
CA SER A 142 -5.52 14.97 -16.53
C SER A 142 -5.46 13.46 -16.76
N SER A 143 -6.59 12.86 -17.13
CA SER A 143 -6.62 11.50 -17.69
C SER A 143 -6.57 11.55 -19.20
N THR A 144 -6.16 10.43 -19.81
CA THR A 144 -6.09 10.28 -21.26
C THR A 144 -6.95 9.09 -21.68
N LYS A 145 -7.62 9.20 -22.82
CA LYS A 145 -8.40 8.10 -23.40
C LYS A 145 -7.55 7.38 -24.46
N ASP A 146 -7.34 6.11 -24.23
CA ASP A 146 -6.64 5.21 -25.17
C ASP A 146 -7.65 4.56 -26.11
N ALA A 147 -7.75 5.07 -27.32
CA ALA A 147 -8.64 4.53 -28.35
C ALA A 147 -8.13 3.20 -28.92
N GLU A 148 -6.80 2.99 -28.90
CA GLU A 148 -6.15 1.82 -29.50
C GLU A 148 -6.15 0.60 -28.58
N LEU A 149 -6.52 0.74 -27.32
CA LEU A 149 -6.58 -0.38 -26.37
C LEU A 149 -7.61 -1.43 -26.84
N LYS A 150 -7.11 -2.57 -27.31
CA LYS A 150 -7.94 -3.61 -27.94
C LYS A 150 -8.90 -4.32 -26.96
N ARG A 151 -8.45 -4.53 -25.71
CA ARG A 151 -9.21 -5.29 -24.69
C ARG A 151 -9.24 -4.50 -23.37
N PRO A 152 -10.11 -3.50 -23.26
CA PRO A 152 -10.28 -2.79 -22.01
C PRO A 152 -10.86 -3.71 -20.94
N VAL A 153 -10.30 -3.65 -19.74
CA VAL A 153 -10.81 -4.30 -18.53
C VAL A 153 -11.23 -3.21 -17.54
N PRO A 154 -12.06 -3.53 -16.55
CA PRO A 154 -12.54 -2.50 -15.61
C PRO A 154 -11.41 -1.74 -14.91
N LEU A 155 -10.34 -2.43 -14.49
CA LEU A 155 -9.14 -1.81 -13.95
C LEU A 155 -7.92 -2.68 -14.26
N GLN A 156 -6.81 -2.03 -14.63
CA GLN A 156 -5.50 -2.66 -14.81
C GLN A 156 -4.39 -1.63 -14.66
N VAL A 157 -3.18 -2.12 -14.38
CA VAL A 157 -1.94 -1.35 -14.50
C VAL A 157 -1.11 -1.93 -15.62
N VAL A 158 -0.50 -1.06 -16.42
CA VAL A 158 0.37 -1.41 -17.54
C VAL A 158 1.65 -0.61 -17.43
N GLU A 159 2.79 -1.20 -17.76
CA GLU A 159 4.07 -0.50 -17.87
C GLU A 159 4.29 -0.09 -19.32
N GLU A 160 4.62 1.17 -19.54
CA GLU A 160 4.94 1.70 -20.85
C GLU A 160 5.96 2.83 -20.76
N GLY A 161 7.06 2.67 -21.49
CA GLY A 161 8.12 3.68 -21.55
C GLY A 161 8.79 4.00 -20.20
N GLY A 162 8.85 3.05 -19.26
CA GLY A 162 9.43 3.24 -17.92
C GLY A 162 8.50 3.97 -16.95
N LYS A 163 7.26 4.21 -17.33
CA LYS A 163 6.17 4.70 -16.48
C LYS A 163 5.08 3.65 -16.37
N TYR A 164 4.17 3.87 -15.47
CA TYR A 164 3.00 3.01 -15.27
C TYR A 164 1.73 3.77 -15.62
N ARG A 165 0.80 3.08 -16.22
CA ARG A 165 -0.53 3.60 -16.53
C ARG A 165 -1.58 2.85 -15.72
N LEU A 166 -2.32 3.58 -14.89
CA LEU A 166 -3.50 3.05 -14.22
C LEU A 166 -4.70 3.28 -15.14
N TYR A 167 -5.24 2.20 -15.67
CA TYR A 167 -6.42 2.23 -16.53
C TYR A 167 -7.70 1.95 -15.76
N LYS A 168 -8.76 2.67 -16.12
CA LYS A 168 -10.14 2.31 -15.86
C LYS A 168 -10.89 2.25 -17.20
N GLY A 169 -11.19 1.04 -17.65
CA GLY A 169 -11.69 0.86 -19.02
C GLY A 169 -10.66 1.32 -20.05
N ARG A 170 -10.96 2.40 -20.78
CA ARG A 170 -10.07 3.02 -21.77
C ARG A 170 -9.39 4.30 -21.29
N GLU A 171 -9.79 4.82 -20.15
CA GLU A 171 -9.15 6.00 -19.58
C GLU A 171 -7.99 5.59 -18.70
N TYR A 172 -6.90 6.36 -18.75
CA TYR A 172 -5.74 6.11 -17.90
C TYR A 172 -5.14 7.41 -17.38
N VAL A 173 -4.40 7.27 -16.28
CA VAL A 173 -3.48 8.27 -15.77
C VAL A 173 -2.09 7.65 -15.69
N GLU A 174 -1.07 8.43 -16.04
CA GLU A 174 0.32 8.00 -15.88
C GLU A 174 0.82 8.30 -14.48
N PHE A 175 1.58 7.36 -13.93
CA PHE A 175 2.32 7.55 -12.70
C PHE A 175 3.70 6.93 -12.78
N SER A 176 4.60 7.43 -11.98
CA SER A 176 5.93 6.89 -11.79
C SER A 176 6.30 6.91 -10.32
N ARG A 177 7.37 6.23 -9.96
CA ARG A 177 7.91 6.33 -8.60
C ARG A 177 8.42 7.75 -8.38
N GLY A 178 8.01 8.37 -7.28
CA GLY A 178 8.56 9.63 -6.80
C GLY A 178 9.95 9.44 -6.17
N LYS A 179 10.64 10.53 -6.01
CA LYS A 179 11.96 10.58 -5.35
C LYS A 179 11.81 10.59 -3.84
#